data_d3c7c134b9f58115aabc8b9389cb8274
#
_entry.id   d3c7c134b9f58115aabc8b9389cb8274
#
_cell.length_a   1.000
_cell.length_b   1.000
_cell.length_c   1.000
_cell.angle_alpha   90.00
_cell.angle_beta   90.00
_cell.angle_gamma   90.00
#
_symmetry.space_group_name_H-M   'P 1'
#
loop_
_entity.id
_entity.type
_entity.pdbx_description
1 polymer ?
#
loop_
_entity_poly.entity_id
_entity_poly.type
_entity_poly.pdbx_seq_one_letter_code
_entity_poly.pdbx_strand_id
1 'polypeptide(L)' 'MQQWKTGEVAQLINVTKRTLQNWLVQEKIARPQKGPNGYYLWSAADVTAAKIYLQRLKSTTRYRIRGQDK' A
#
# COMPACT_ATOMS: atom_id res chain seq x y z
N MET A 1 -10.01 16.04 -7.52
CA MET A 1 -9.16 15.32 -6.77
C MET A 1 -9.15 13.92 -7.16
N GLN A 2 -8.00 13.34 -7.25
CA GLN A 2 -7.89 11.98 -7.66
C GLN A 2 -7.87 11.07 -6.48
N GLN A 3 -8.58 9.99 -6.55
CA GLN A 3 -8.59 9.00 -5.50
C GLN A 3 -8.57 7.63 -6.12
N TRP A 4 -7.95 6.69 -5.44
CA TRP A 4 -7.80 5.34 -5.96
C TRP A 4 -8.34 4.33 -4.97
N LYS A 5 -8.73 3.19 -5.46
CA LYS A 5 -9.12 2.08 -4.61
C LYS A 5 -7.89 1.27 -4.28
N THR A 6 -7.99 0.46 -3.25
CA THR A 6 -6.84 -0.33 -2.79
C THR A 6 -6.25 -1.17 -3.91
N GLY A 7 -7.09 -1.83 -4.69
CA GLY A 7 -6.57 -2.64 -5.79
C GLY A 7 -5.84 -1.82 -6.84
N GLU A 8 -6.31 -0.59 -7.07
CA GLU A 8 -5.67 0.28 -8.04
C GLU A 8 -4.32 0.73 -7.55
N VAL A 9 -4.23 1.05 -6.27
CA VAL A 9 -2.96 1.46 -5.67
C VAL A 9 -1.97 0.31 -5.74
N ALA A 10 -2.43 -0.90 -5.45
CA ALA A 10 -1.56 -2.06 -5.51
C ALA A 10 -0.95 -2.20 -6.90
N GLN A 11 -1.73 -1.97 -7.93
CA GLN A 11 -1.22 -2.04 -9.28
C GLN A 11 -0.25 -0.90 -9.57
N LEU A 12 -0.55 0.29 -9.06
CA LEU A 12 0.31 1.43 -9.30
C LEU A 12 1.70 1.25 -8.72
N ILE A 13 1.79 0.65 -7.57
CA ILE A 13 3.09 0.47 -6.92
C ILE A 13 3.60 -0.96 -7.07
N ASN A 14 2.90 -1.76 -7.86
CA ASN A 14 3.37 -3.08 -8.24
C ASN A 14 3.49 -4.05 -7.08
N VAL A 15 2.50 -4.11 -6.25
CA VAL A 15 2.42 -5.10 -5.18
C VAL A 15 1.06 -5.77 -5.27
N THR A 16 0.85 -6.84 -4.53
CA THR A 16 -0.45 -7.47 -4.54
C THR A 16 -1.39 -6.71 -3.60
N LYS A 17 -2.65 -6.82 -3.86
CA LYS A 17 -3.65 -6.20 -3.01
C LYS A 17 -3.52 -6.73 -1.60
N ARG A 18 -3.24 -8.01 -1.45
CA ARG A 18 -3.08 -8.61 -0.13
C ARG A 18 -1.93 -7.98 0.62
N THR A 19 -0.82 -7.75 -0.04
CA THR A 19 0.32 -7.12 0.59
C THR A 19 -0.05 -5.74 1.11
N LEU A 20 -0.77 -4.98 0.29
CA LEU A 20 -1.18 -3.65 0.69
C LEU A 20 -2.12 -3.72 1.88
N GLN A 21 -3.05 -4.66 1.88
CA GLN A 21 -3.97 -4.81 2.99
C GLN A 21 -3.24 -5.20 4.26
N ASN A 22 -2.22 -6.03 4.16
CA ASN A 22 -1.43 -6.40 5.31
C ASN A 22 -0.71 -5.19 5.89
N TRP A 23 -0.22 -4.32 5.05
CA TRP A 23 0.44 -3.11 5.54
C TRP A 23 -0.54 -2.25 6.34
N LEU A 24 -1.80 -2.18 5.90
CA LEU A 24 -2.79 -1.41 6.61
C LEU A 24 -3.14 -2.06 7.94
N VAL A 25 -3.30 -3.37 7.94
CA VAL A 25 -3.63 -4.09 9.17
C VAL A 25 -2.51 -3.96 10.19
N GLN A 26 -1.29 -4.02 9.74
CA GLN A 26 -0.15 -3.93 10.63
C GLN A 26 0.25 -2.48 10.91
N GLU A 27 -0.49 -1.56 10.33
CA GLU A 27 -0.26 -0.13 10.55
C GLU A 27 1.14 0.30 10.11
N LYS A 28 1.64 -0.31 9.07
CA LYS A 28 2.94 0.07 8.52
C LYS A 28 2.83 1.37 7.74
N ILE A 29 1.66 1.68 7.24
CA ILE A 29 1.40 2.95 6.59
C ILE A 29 0.10 3.51 7.15
N ALA A 30 -0.10 4.78 7.01
CA ALA A 30 -1.30 5.41 7.53
C ALA A 30 -2.51 4.92 6.74
N ARG A 31 -3.61 4.72 7.41
CA ARG A 31 -4.82 4.28 6.75
C ARG A 31 -5.45 5.41 5.97
N PRO A 32 -5.83 5.14 4.73
CA PRO A 32 -6.52 6.16 3.94
C PRO A 32 -7.93 6.37 4.46
N GLN A 33 -8.58 7.39 3.93
CA GLN A 33 -9.93 7.67 4.33
C GLN A 33 -10.87 6.64 3.74
N LYS A 34 -11.90 6.27 4.46
CA LYS A 34 -12.88 5.34 3.94
C LYS A 34 -13.99 6.10 3.27
N GLY A 35 -14.42 5.58 2.14
CA GLY A 35 -15.55 6.16 1.44
C GLY A 35 -16.86 5.63 1.97
N PRO A 36 -17.95 6.08 1.41
CA PRO A 36 -19.27 5.72 1.89
C PRO A 36 -19.59 4.25 1.77
N ASN A 37 -18.92 3.54 0.89
CA ASN A 37 -19.16 2.13 0.73
C ASN A 37 -18.27 1.29 1.59
N GLY A 38 -17.49 1.89 2.45
CA GLY A 38 -16.58 1.15 3.29
C GLY A 38 -15.25 0.80 2.66
N TYR A 39 -15.04 1.20 1.40
CA TYR A 39 -13.76 0.97 0.77
C TYR A 39 -12.82 2.12 1.05
N TYR A 40 -11.55 1.84 1.13
CA TYR A 40 -10.58 2.90 1.31
C TYR A 40 -10.45 3.73 0.05
N LEU A 41 -10.36 5.04 0.22
CA LEU A 41 -10.13 5.94 -0.88
C LEU A 41 -8.74 6.55 -0.69
N TRP A 42 -7.82 6.15 -1.52
CA TRP A 42 -6.43 6.57 -1.37
C TRP A 42 -6.21 7.89 -2.10
N SER A 43 -5.67 8.87 -1.40
CA SER A 43 -5.32 10.13 -2.02
C SER A 43 -3.91 10.03 -2.57
N ALA A 44 -3.46 11.04 -3.28
CA ALA A 44 -2.11 11.07 -3.79
C ALA A 44 -1.09 10.94 -2.66
N ALA A 45 -1.37 11.57 -1.53
CA ALA A 45 -0.47 11.50 -0.40
C ALA A 45 -0.41 10.07 0.15
N ASP A 46 -1.53 9.37 0.16
CA ASP A 46 -1.56 8.00 0.65
C ASP A 46 -0.79 7.08 -0.30
N VAL A 47 -0.94 7.29 -1.59
CA VAL A 47 -0.21 6.51 -2.57
C VAL A 47 1.29 6.74 -2.42
N THR A 48 1.67 8.00 -2.23
CA THR A 48 3.07 8.35 -2.05
C THR A 48 3.63 7.69 -0.80
N ALA A 49 2.87 7.68 0.27
CA ALA A 49 3.32 7.05 1.51
C ALA A 49 3.57 5.56 1.31
N ALA A 50 2.69 4.89 0.58
CA ALA A 50 2.86 3.48 0.31
C ALA A 50 4.08 3.23 -0.57
N LYS A 51 4.31 4.10 -1.53
CA LYS A 51 5.45 3.98 -2.38
C LYS A 51 6.73 4.15 -1.62
N ILE A 52 6.79 5.12 -0.73
CA ILE A 52 7.96 5.36 0.09
C ILE A 52 8.23 4.16 0.98
N TYR A 53 7.19 3.60 1.57
CA TYR A 53 7.37 2.44 2.43
C TYR A 53 7.92 1.26 1.61
N LEU A 54 7.40 1.05 0.41
CA LEU A 54 7.89 -0.02 -0.44
C LEU A 54 9.36 0.19 -0.77
N GLN A 55 9.75 1.41 -1.05
CA GLN A 55 11.13 1.70 -1.36
C GLN A 55 12.03 1.45 -0.18
N ARG A 56 11.58 1.72 1.01
CA ARG A 56 12.36 1.44 2.19
C ARG A 56 12.56 -0.04 2.35
N LEU A 57 11.54 -0.85 2.07
CA LEU A 57 11.68 -2.28 2.17
C LEU A 57 12.69 -2.79 1.16
N LYS A 58 12.65 -2.24 -0.05
CA LYS A 58 13.57 -2.67 -1.07
C LYS A 58 14.99 -2.25 -0.78
N SER A 59 15.18 -1.17 -0.08
CA SER A 59 16.50 -0.70 0.22
C SER A 59 17.14 -1.48 1.31
N THR A 60 16.38 -2.25 2.08
CA THR A 60 16.93 -3.04 3.16
C THR A 60 17.66 -4.21 2.58
N THR A 61 18.92 -4.28 2.77
CA THR A 61 19.73 -5.25 2.16
C THR A 61 19.30 -6.64 2.29
N ARG A 62 18.92 -7.03 3.40
CA ARG A 62 18.54 -8.34 3.57
C ARG A 62 17.17 -8.67 3.28
N TYR A 63 16.37 -7.70 2.89
CA TYR A 63 14.96 -7.97 2.67
C TYR A 63 14.77 -8.84 1.48
N ARG A 64 14.01 -9.90 1.64
CA ARG A 64 13.70 -10.72 0.56
C ARG A 64 12.30 -10.60 0.22
N ILE A 65 11.98 -10.26 -0.97
CA ILE A 65 10.66 -10.11 -1.34
C ILE A 65 9.97 -11.36 -1.58
N ARG A 66 10.64 -12.31 -2.13
CA ARG A 66 9.98 -13.46 -2.44
C ARG A 66 9.49 -14.13 -1.30
N GLY A 67 8.53 -14.68 -1.31
CA GLY A 67 8.02 -15.38 -0.29
C GLY A 67 7.30 -14.64 0.65
N GLN A 68 7.68 -13.51 0.90
CA GLN A 68 7.05 -12.85 1.82
C GLN A 68 5.84 -12.39 1.46
N ASP A 69 5.63 -12.40 0.30
CA ASP A 69 4.48 -12.02 -0.07
C ASP A 69 3.54 -12.95 0.22
N LYS A 70 3.89 -13.87 0.55
CA LYS A 70 3.05 -14.77 0.78
C LYS A 70 2.66 -14.86 1.82
#